data_83f557f914b8d6eb5fec684166ba42dd
#
_entry.id   83f557f914b8d6eb5fec684166ba42dd
#
_cell.length_a   1.000
_cell.length_b   1.000
_cell.length_c   1.000
_cell.angle_alpha   90.00
_cell.angle_beta   90.00
_cell.angle_gamma   90.00
#
_symmetry.space_group_name_H-M   'P 1'
#
loop_
_entity.id
_entity.type
_entity.pdbx_description
1 polymer ?
#
loop_
_entity_poly.entity_id
_entity_poly.type
_entity_poly.pdbx_seq_one_letter_code
_entity_poly.pdbx_strand_id
1 'polypeptide(L)'
;MRFGTQLAICGHKKKNVFNSACHRQSETTGIIRSDLAHNDRHFLLQISPYCSHALVMNVNESSLFKDNSPVSLPKAIKNDVEIKGMKSANLRDALAICQFAQWMEKEVPKGRKDLTEMSASAKLEEFKSKQKDYVSPSFYSIVGFGPNAAIIHYAPSKSSSRQITADSTFLVDTGSQYKDGTCDTTRTFHFGTPTYEQKRLDIIARKELWAGGLDYRHGTGHGIGMFLNVHEGPQAIGPSCPRKSEHPIVPGMFTSDEPGYYKTGSFGIRIETVLVAVPAKVKSDFSARYYITFEPANLTPYERKLILVDLLTKRE
;
A
#
# COMPACT_ATOMS: atom_id res chain seq x y z
N MET A 1 -1.08 11.52 11.13
CA MET A 1 0.19 10.95 10.62
C MET A 1 1.05 12.07 10.08
N ARG A 2 2.27 12.19 10.55
CA ARG A 2 3.20 13.22 10.04
C ARG A 2 4.00 12.59 8.92
N PHE A 3 3.81 13.05 7.71
CA PHE A 3 4.65 12.68 6.57
C PHE A 3 6.05 13.26 6.77
N GLY A 4 7.05 12.38 6.81
CA GLY A 4 8.45 12.79 6.84
C GLY A 4 8.83 13.46 5.53
N THR A 5 9.12 14.75 5.58
CA THR A 5 9.59 15.52 4.42
C THR A 5 11.08 15.26 4.25
N GLN A 6 11.49 14.67 3.13
CA GLN A 6 12.91 14.51 2.79
C GLN A 6 13.42 15.79 2.15
N LEU A 7 14.41 16.40 2.79
CA LEU A 7 15.17 17.51 2.23
C LEU A 7 16.51 16.97 1.70
N ALA A 8 16.81 17.17 0.43
CA ALA A 8 18.11 16.89 -0.13
C ALA A 8 18.82 18.20 -0.48
N ILE A 9 20.00 18.43 0.08
CA ILE A 9 20.86 19.58 -0.25
C ILE A 9 21.94 19.09 -1.18
N CYS A 10 21.92 19.53 -2.43
CA CYS A 10 22.94 19.21 -3.43
C CYS A 10 23.97 20.35 -3.49
N GLY A 11 25.10 20.17 -2.83
CA GLY A 11 26.25 21.08 -2.89
C GLY A 11 27.44 20.39 -3.51
N HIS A 12 28.03 20.93 -4.56
CA HIS A 12 29.31 20.49 -5.10
C HIS A 12 30.44 20.82 -4.10
N LYS A 13 31.02 19.78 -3.55
CA LYS A 13 32.21 19.63 -2.68
C LYS A 13 32.01 19.59 -1.17
N LYS A 14 32.33 18.38 -0.66
CA LYS A 14 32.76 17.96 0.68
C LYS A 14 31.70 17.85 1.78
N LYS A 15 31.40 16.54 2.06
CA LYS A 15 31.12 15.94 3.36
C LYS A 15 30.45 16.84 4.41
N ASN A 16 29.13 16.81 4.48
CA ASN A 16 28.44 16.73 5.75
C ASN A 16 27.23 15.82 5.55
N VAL A 17 27.35 14.61 6.06
CA VAL A 17 26.26 13.65 6.18
C VAL A 17 25.36 14.20 7.28
N PHE A 18 24.17 14.66 6.92
CA PHE A 18 23.15 14.94 7.93
C PHE A 18 22.76 13.63 8.60
N ASN A 19 23.12 13.47 9.86
CA ASN A 19 22.56 12.45 10.71
C ASN A 19 21.04 12.65 10.75
N SER A 20 20.29 11.64 10.37
CA SER A 20 18.82 11.61 10.42
C SER A 20 18.32 11.50 11.86
N ALA A 21 18.59 12.50 12.67
CA ALA A 21 17.90 12.69 13.93
C ALA A 21 16.53 13.29 13.62
N CYS A 22 15.47 12.75 14.21
CA CYS A 22 14.11 13.23 14.07
C CYS A 22 13.96 14.57 14.84
N HIS A 23 14.40 15.68 14.23
CA HIS A 23 14.24 17.01 14.78
C HIS A 23 12.79 17.48 14.67
N ARG A 24 12.32 18.22 15.68
CA ARG A 24 11.01 18.90 15.60
C ARG A 24 11.02 19.87 14.43
N GLN A 25 9.89 20.07 13.78
CA GLN A 25 9.75 20.93 12.60
C GLN A 25 10.31 22.37 12.82
N SER A 26 10.20 22.91 14.05
CA SER A 26 10.75 24.21 14.45
C SER A 26 12.29 24.22 14.47
N GLU A 27 12.93 23.12 14.86
CA GLU A 27 14.39 22.99 14.91
C GLU A 27 14.98 22.87 13.50
N THR A 28 14.34 22.09 12.62
CA THR A 28 14.74 21.96 11.19
C THR A 28 14.66 23.32 10.48
N THR A 29 13.64 24.10 10.74
CA THR A 29 13.47 25.45 10.19
C THR A 29 14.56 26.41 10.69
N GLY A 30 14.95 26.31 11.96
CA GLY A 30 16.04 27.09 12.55
C GLY A 30 17.40 26.76 11.93
N ILE A 31 17.70 25.48 11.73
CA ILE A 31 18.93 25.01 11.08
C ILE A 31 19.02 25.53 9.65
N ILE A 32 17.96 25.36 8.85
CA ILE A 32 17.92 25.87 7.46
C ILE A 32 18.19 27.39 7.44
N ARG A 33 17.56 28.16 8.30
CA ARG A 33 17.77 29.62 8.38
C ARG A 33 19.21 29.99 8.73
N SER A 34 19.83 29.31 9.69
CA SER A 34 21.20 29.59 10.11
C SER A 34 22.20 29.27 9.01
N ASP A 35 22.06 28.13 8.34
CA ASP A 35 22.97 27.72 7.25
C ASP A 35 22.82 28.61 6.02
N LEU A 36 21.62 29.12 5.72
CA LEU A 36 21.38 30.07 4.62
C LEU A 36 21.92 31.47 4.92
N ALA A 37 21.93 31.89 6.19
CA ALA A 37 22.41 33.21 6.60
C ALA A 37 23.94 33.35 6.63
N HIS A 38 24.67 32.24 6.76
CA HIS A 38 26.13 32.26 6.93
C HIS A 38 26.94 31.94 5.66
N ASN A 39 26.28 31.67 4.53
CA ASN A 39 26.96 31.34 3.28
C ASN A 39 26.66 32.33 2.17
N ASP A 40 27.66 33.14 1.78
CA ASP A 40 27.66 34.03 0.61
C ASP A 40 27.66 33.27 -0.75
N ARG A 41 27.41 31.97 -0.72
CA ARG A 41 27.39 31.13 -1.94
C ARG A 41 25.96 30.96 -2.45
N HIS A 42 25.77 31.29 -3.72
CA HIS A 42 24.54 30.92 -4.44
C HIS A 42 24.43 29.40 -4.49
N PHE A 43 23.52 28.84 -3.75
CA PHE A 43 23.15 27.43 -3.86
C PHE A 43 21.65 27.29 -4.14
N LEU A 44 21.33 26.29 -4.95
CA LEU A 44 19.96 25.89 -5.20
C LEU A 44 19.56 24.78 -4.21
N LEU A 45 18.52 25.02 -3.48
CA LEU A 45 17.92 24.01 -2.60
C LEU A 45 16.85 23.25 -3.38
N GLN A 46 17.11 21.97 -3.68
CA GLN A 46 16.11 21.09 -4.26
C GLN A 46 15.13 20.66 -3.19
N ILE A 47 13.85 20.92 -3.44
CA ILE A 47 12.74 20.50 -2.58
C ILE A 47 11.73 19.69 -3.38
N SER A 48 11.10 18.71 -2.72
CA SER A 48 9.98 18.00 -3.31
C SER A 48 8.78 18.94 -3.53
N PRO A 49 8.03 18.80 -4.64
CA PRO A 49 6.77 19.52 -4.83
C PRO A 49 5.75 19.30 -3.72
N TYR A 50 5.92 18.21 -2.96
CA TYR A 50 5.09 17.84 -1.81
C TYR A 50 5.67 18.25 -0.45
N CYS A 51 6.71 19.09 -0.45
CA CYS A 51 7.32 19.60 0.76
C CYS A 51 6.31 20.44 1.56
N SER A 52 6.41 20.38 2.89
CA SER A 52 5.58 21.23 3.77
C SER A 52 5.77 22.70 3.44
N HIS A 53 4.68 23.45 3.25
CA HIS A 53 4.68 24.88 2.99
C HIS A 53 5.48 25.65 4.06
N ALA A 54 5.39 25.24 5.33
CA ALA A 54 6.13 25.87 6.43
C ALA A 54 7.66 25.79 6.28
N LEU A 55 8.18 24.77 5.57
CA LEU A 55 9.61 24.68 5.24
C LEU A 55 9.96 25.58 4.06
N VAL A 56 9.10 25.59 3.03
CA VAL A 56 9.31 26.37 1.80
C VAL A 56 9.33 27.88 2.07
N MET A 57 8.43 28.38 2.92
CA MET A 57 8.32 29.80 3.26
C MET A 57 9.59 30.41 3.89
N ASN A 58 10.52 29.60 4.36
CA ASN A 58 11.74 30.08 5.00
C ASN A 58 12.95 30.12 4.06
N VAL A 59 12.75 29.82 2.77
CA VAL A 59 13.81 29.81 1.76
C VAL A 59 13.45 30.85 0.69
N ASN A 60 14.45 31.61 0.23
CA ASN A 60 14.25 32.54 -0.86
C ASN A 60 13.83 31.79 -2.12
N GLU A 61 12.79 32.25 -2.78
CA GLU A 61 12.23 31.59 -3.97
C GLU A 61 13.28 31.46 -5.12
N SER A 62 14.18 32.42 -5.25
CA SER A 62 15.29 32.37 -6.21
C SER A 62 16.31 31.27 -5.93
N SER A 63 16.35 30.74 -4.71
CA SER A 63 17.21 29.63 -4.29
C SER A 63 16.50 28.28 -4.29
N LEU A 64 15.20 28.24 -4.70
CA LEU A 64 14.40 27.03 -4.71
C LEU A 64 14.37 26.38 -6.08
N PHE A 65 14.67 25.09 -6.13
CA PHE A 65 14.44 24.22 -7.25
C PHE A 65 13.44 23.13 -6.86
N LYS A 66 12.25 23.15 -7.48
CA LYS A 66 11.18 22.18 -7.19
C LYS A 66 11.31 21.00 -8.13
N ASP A 67 11.72 19.86 -7.60
CA ASP A 67 11.77 18.60 -8.34
C ASP A 67 11.62 17.40 -7.38
N ASN A 68 11.41 16.22 -7.93
CA ASN A 68 11.34 15.01 -7.12
C ASN A 68 12.63 14.81 -6.35
N SER A 69 12.49 14.26 -5.13
CA SER A 69 13.66 13.95 -4.32
C SER A 69 14.60 12.99 -5.07
N PRO A 70 15.90 13.29 -5.19
CA PRO A 70 16.87 12.41 -5.86
C PRO A 70 17.03 11.06 -5.13
N VAL A 71 16.54 10.96 -3.88
CA VAL A 71 16.55 9.74 -3.08
C VAL A 71 15.37 8.83 -3.41
N SER A 72 14.29 9.35 -4.02
CA SER A 72 13.05 8.58 -4.25
C SER A 72 13.28 7.34 -5.09
N LEU A 73 13.96 7.45 -6.21
CA LEU A 73 14.21 6.32 -7.11
C LEU A 73 15.18 5.28 -6.52
N PRO A 74 16.38 5.66 -6.00
CA PRO A 74 17.24 4.70 -5.32
C PRO A 74 16.60 3.98 -4.16
N LYS A 75 15.72 4.67 -3.39
CA LYS A 75 14.98 4.08 -2.27
C LYS A 75 13.88 3.12 -2.74
N ALA A 76 13.26 3.38 -3.89
CA ALA A 76 12.22 2.53 -4.45
C ALA A 76 12.79 1.17 -4.91
N ILE A 77 14.03 1.14 -5.38
CA ILE A 77 14.75 -0.09 -5.78
C ILE A 77 15.38 -0.71 -4.56
N LYS A 78 14.73 -1.72 -3.99
CA LYS A 78 15.17 -2.41 -2.78
C LYS A 78 16.36 -3.31 -3.08
N ASN A 79 17.36 -3.30 -2.20
CA ASN A 79 18.47 -4.23 -2.24
C ASN A 79 18.08 -5.64 -1.77
N ASP A 80 18.95 -6.62 -1.90
CA ASP A 80 18.65 -8.02 -1.57
C ASP A 80 18.25 -8.24 -0.11
N VAL A 81 18.79 -7.43 0.83
CA VAL A 81 18.45 -7.53 2.26
C VAL A 81 17.04 -6.99 2.48
N GLU A 82 16.72 -5.85 1.90
CA GLU A 82 15.39 -5.24 1.96
C GLU A 82 14.34 -6.13 1.28
N ILE A 83 14.65 -6.73 0.11
CA ILE A 83 13.74 -7.67 -0.57
C ILE A 83 13.44 -8.88 0.32
N LYS A 84 14.45 -9.48 0.94
CA LYS A 84 14.28 -10.59 1.87
C LYS A 84 13.43 -10.20 3.08
N GLY A 85 13.70 -9.02 3.65
CA GLY A 85 12.93 -8.47 4.76
C GLY A 85 11.46 -8.25 4.39
N MET A 86 11.19 -7.59 3.28
CA MET A 86 9.83 -7.36 2.78
C MET A 86 9.06 -8.67 2.56
N LYS A 87 9.68 -9.67 1.91
CA LYS A 87 9.06 -11.00 1.73
C LYS A 87 8.77 -11.69 3.08
N SER A 88 9.72 -11.63 4.02
CA SER A 88 9.56 -12.20 5.36
C SER A 88 8.46 -11.51 6.16
N ALA A 89 8.39 -10.18 6.12
CA ALA A 89 7.33 -9.39 6.75
C ALA A 89 5.95 -9.75 6.21
N ASN A 90 5.79 -9.79 4.89
CA ASN A 90 4.54 -10.12 4.24
C ASN A 90 4.08 -11.57 4.51
N LEU A 91 5.01 -12.51 4.70
CA LEU A 91 4.68 -13.89 5.09
C LEU A 91 4.13 -13.95 6.53
N ARG A 92 4.71 -13.19 7.47
CA ARG A 92 4.20 -13.11 8.85
C ARG A 92 2.84 -12.44 8.92
N ASP A 93 2.63 -11.39 8.11
CA ASP A 93 1.35 -10.71 8.03
C ASP A 93 0.27 -11.64 7.44
N ALA A 94 0.61 -12.38 6.39
CA ALA A 94 -0.27 -13.39 5.81
C ALA A 94 -0.69 -14.46 6.84
N LEU A 95 0.24 -14.93 7.69
CA LEU A 95 -0.08 -15.87 8.77
C LEU A 95 -1.09 -15.28 9.75
N ALA A 96 -0.90 -14.03 10.17
CA ALA A 96 -1.84 -13.36 11.07
C ALA A 96 -3.24 -13.21 10.45
N ILE A 97 -3.31 -12.86 9.16
CA ILE A 97 -4.59 -12.76 8.43
C ILE A 97 -5.25 -14.14 8.31
N CYS A 98 -4.50 -15.22 8.05
CA CYS A 98 -5.05 -16.59 8.02
C CYS A 98 -5.61 -17.02 9.38
N GLN A 99 -4.90 -16.71 10.47
CA GLN A 99 -5.38 -16.98 11.84
C GLN A 99 -6.67 -16.20 12.14
N PHE A 100 -6.73 -14.95 11.73
CA PHE A 100 -7.92 -14.13 11.84
C PHE A 100 -9.09 -14.68 11.02
N ALA A 101 -8.86 -15.04 9.75
CA ALA A 101 -9.89 -15.63 8.89
C ALA A 101 -10.46 -16.92 9.49
N GLN A 102 -9.60 -17.82 10.00
CA GLN A 102 -10.02 -19.03 10.68
C GLN A 102 -10.86 -18.72 11.94
N TRP A 103 -10.48 -17.70 12.68
CA TRP A 103 -11.27 -17.25 13.84
C TRP A 103 -12.64 -16.74 13.41
N MET A 104 -12.71 -15.91 12.36
CA MET A 104 -13.96 -15.38 11.81
C MET A 104 -14.90 -16.50 11.34
N GLU A 105 -14.38 -17.52 10.65
CA GLU A 105 -15.17 -18.68 10.21
C GLU A 105 -15.83 -19.44 11.37
N LYS A 106 -15.21 -19.42 12.54
CA LYS A 106 -15.76 -20.05 13.75
C LYS A 106 -16.75 -19.14 14.50
N GLU A 107 -16.55 -17.83 14.44
CA GLU A 107 -17.35 -16.88 15.24
C GLU A 107 -18.62 -16.38 14.52
N VAL A 108 -18.55 -16.14 13.21
CA VAL A 108 -19.69 -15.62 12.44
C VAL A 108 -20.92 -16.55 12.53
N PRO A 109 -20.81 -17.90 12.39
CA PRO A 109 -21.97 -18.78 12.48
C PRO A 109 -22.65 -18.79 13.86
N LYS A 110 -21.98 -18.33 14.92
CA LYS A 110 -22.57 -18.23 16.25
C LYS A 110 -23.60 -17.10 16.38
N GLY A 111 -23.69 -16.21 15.39
CA GLY A 111 -24.65 -15.11 15.37
C GLY A 111 -24.46 -14.06 16.47
N ARG A 112 -23.22 -13.88 16.95
CA ARG A 112 -22.88 -12.96 18.04
C ARG A 112 -23.15 -11.50 17.64
N LYS A 113 -23.95 -10.80 18.43
CA LYS A 113 -24.27 -9.38 18.21
C LYS A 113 -23.09 -8.44 18.45
N ASP A 114 -22.13 -8.84 19.27
CA ASP A 114 -20.90 -8.09 19.57
C ASP A 114 -19.79 -8.29 18.53
N LEU A 115 -19.99 -9.20 17.55
CA LEU A 115 -19.08 -9.38 16.42
C LEU A 115 -19.39 -8.32 15.37
N THR A 116 -18.70 -7.20 15.46
CA THR A 116 -18.84 -6.02 14.60
C THR A 116 -17.54 -5.73 13.85
N GLU A 117 -17.60 -4.83 12.86
CA GLU A 117 -16.41 -4.38 12.13
C GLU A 117 -15.32 -3.86 13.09
N MET A 118 -15.71 -3.11 14.14
CA MET A 118 -14.76 -2.64 15.16
C MET A 118 -14.13 -3.77 15.97
N SER A 119 -14.94 -4.73 16.44
CA SER A 119 -14.41 -5.85 17.22
C SER A 119 -13.56 -6.79 16.37
N ALA A 120 -13.90 -6.96 15.11
CA ALA A 120 -13.11 -7.71 14.14
C ALA A 120 -11.78 -7.02 13.85
N SER A 121 -11.78 -5.69 13.64
CA SER A 121 -10.56 -4.90 13.46
C SER A 121 -9.62 -5.02 14.66
N ALA A 122 -10.14 -4.92 15.89
CA ALA A 122 -9.36 -5.09 17.10
C ALA A 122 -8.78 -6.51 17.23
N LYS A 123 -9.56 -7.52 16.84
CA LYS A 123 -9.10 -8.92 16.86
C LYS A 123 -8.04 -9.21 15.82
N LEU A 124 -8.15 -8.64 14.64
CA LEU A 124 -7.12 -8.72 13.61
C LEU A 124 -5.79 -8.14 14.12
N GLU A 125 -5.84 -6.95 14.73
CA GLU A 125 -4.66 -6.31 15.31
C GLU A 125 -4.04 -7.16 16.43
N GLU A 126 -4.85 -7.86 17.24
CA GLU A 126 -4.35 -8.82 18.24
C GLU A 126 -3.54 -9.96 17.61
N PHE A 127 -3.96 -10.51 16.46
CA PHE A 127 -3.19 -11.56 15.76
C PHE A 127 -1.90 -10.99 15.15
N LYS A 128 -1.94 -9.79 14.59
CA LYS A 128 -0.81 -9.13 13.96
C LYS A 128 0.26 -8.75 14.97
N SER A 129 -0.13 -8.18 16.10
CA SER A 129 0.79 -7.76 17.17
C SER A 129 1.56 -8.91 17.83
N LYS A 130 1.09 -10.13 17.68
CA LYS A 130 1.79 -11.36 18.17
C LYS A 130 2.90 -11.85 17.23
N GLN A 131 2.98 -11.30 16.01
CA GLN A 131 4.00 -11.72 15.06
C GLN A 131 5.36 -11.14 15.44
N LYS A 132 6.41 -11.92 15.16
CA LYS A 132 7.79 -11.49 15.43
C LYS A 132 8.12 -10.20 14.67
N ASP A 133 8.81 -9.28 15.35
CA ASP A 133 9.28 -7.98 14.84
C ASP A 133 8.17 -7.02 14.41
N TYR A 134 6.93 -7.26 14.85
CA TYR A 134 5.83 -6.31 14.69
C TYR A 134 6.15 -4.97 15.39
N VAL A 135 5.83 -3.86 14.72
CA VAL A 135 6.04 -2.50 15.24
C VAL A 135 4.71 -1.78 15.44
N SER A 136 3.87 -1.76 14.41
CA SER A 136 2.57 -1.07 14.39
C SER A 136 1.75 -1.50 13.17
N PRO A 137 0.48 -1.10 13.05
CA PRO A 137 -0.17 -1.08 11.74
C PRO A 137 0.61 -0.19 10.76
N SER A 138 0.69 -0.57 9.49
CA SER A 138 1.23 0.28 8.42
C SER A 138 0.27 1.42 8.06
N PHE A 139 -1.03 1.19 8.27
CA PHE A 139 -2.11 2.15 8.17
C PHE A 139 -3.32 1.66 8.98
N TYR A 140 -4.35 2.51 9.15
CA TYR A 140 -5.62 2.09 9.77
C TYR A 140 -6.32 1.05 8.90
N SER A 141 -6.56 -0.15 9.45
CA SER A 141 -7.24 -1.21 8.71
C SER A 141 -8.64 -0.77 8.28
N ILE A 142 -8.94 -0.97 7.01
CA ILE A 142 -10.26 -0.81 6.43
C ILE A 142 -10.98 -2.15 6.63
N VAL A 143 -12.02 -2.15 7.44
CA VAL A 143 -12.78 -3.35 7.78
C VAL A 143 -14.24 -3.05 7.56
N GLY A 144 -14.78 -3.49 6.42
CA GLY A 144 -16.14 -3.16 5.99
C GLY A 144 -16.99 -4.39 5.69
N PHE A 145 -18.23 -4.42 6.20
CA PHE A 145 -19.19 -5.47 5.95
C PHE A 145 -20.39 -4.96 5.14
N GLY A 146 -20.77 -5.70 4.11
CA GLY A 146 -21.91 -5.37 3.25
C GLY A 146 -21.79 -3.97 2.64
N PRO A 147 -22.74 -3.06 2.84
CA PRO A 147 -22.70 -1.71 2.29
C PRO A 147 -21.45 -0.90 2.68
N ASN A 148 -20.88 -1.13 3.87
CA ASN A 148 -19.65 -0.44 4.29
C ASN A 148 -18.43 -0.90 3.50
N ALA A 149 -18.40 -2.13 3.00
CA ALA A 149 -17.38 -2.63 2.10
C ALA A 149 -17.32 -1.89 0.75
N ALA A 150 -18.42 -1.22 0.36
CA ALA A 150 -18.46 -0.39 -0.85
C ALA A 150 -17.85 1.00 -0.67
N ILE A 151 -17.40 1.36 0.52
CA ILE A 151 -16.71 2.63 0.80
C ILE A 151 -15.21 2.36 0.79
N ILE A 152 -14.51 2.85 -0.24
CA ILE A 152 -13.12 2.49 -0.57
C ILE A 152 -12.16 2.63 0.63
N HIS A 153 -12.28 3.73 1.40
CA HIS A 153 -11.44 4.01 2.57
C HIS A 153 -12.31 4.03 3.84
N TYR A 154 -13.12 3.00 4.03
CA TYR A 154 -14.00 2.90 5.20
C TYR A 154 -13.19 2.67 6.48
N ALA A 155 -13.43 3.49 7.48
CA ALA A 155 -12.92 3.29 8.83
C ALA A 155 -14.08 3.04 9.79
N PRO A 156 -14.18 1.86 10.43
CA PRO A 156 -15.28 1.58 11.36
C PRO A 156 -15.25 2.50 12.57
N SER A 157 -16.41 3.01 12.97
CA SER A 157 -16.60 3.85 14.15
C SER A 157 -17.78 3.33 14.98
N LYS A 158 -17.95 3.83 16.19
CA LYS A 158 -19.09 3.45 17.05
C LYS A 158 -20.44 3.67 16.39
N SER A 159 -20.56 4.72 15.55
CA SER A 159 -21.83 5.08 14.89
C SER A 159 -22.04 4.37 13.54
N SER A 160 -20.99 3.90 12.87
CA SER A 160 -21.05 3.32 11.54
C SER A 160 -20.83 1.82 11.50
N SER A 161 -20.22 1.24 12.57
CA SER A 161 -19.84 -0.17 12.63
C SER A 161 -21.05 -1.09 12.58
N ARG A 162 -21.02 -2.06 11.65
CA ARG A 162 -22.07 -3.07 11.46
C ARG A 162 -21.72 -4.37 12.16
N GLN A 163 -22.76 -5.12 12.56
CA GLN A 163 -22.60 -6.53 12.92
C GLN A 163 -22.20 -7.33 11.67
N ILE A 164 -21.24 -8.21 11.81
CA ILE A 164 -20.81 -9.12 10.74
C ILE A 164 -21.64 -10.39 10.81
N THR A 165 -22.27 -10.73 9.70
CA THR A 165 -23.12 -11.91 9.54
C THR A 165 -22.68 -12.74 8.33
N ALA A 166 -23.45 -13.76 7.95
CA ALA A 166 -23.11 -14.65 6.84
C ALA A 166 -23.75 -14.25 5.49
N ASP A 167 -24.41 -13.08 5.41
CA ASP A 167 -25.26 -12.72 4.28
C ASP A 167 -24.63 -11.75 3.26
N SER A 168 -23.41 -11.27 3.52
CA SER A 168 -22.74 -10.35 2.59
C SER A 168 -21.21 -10.51 2.61
N THR A 169 -20.54 -9.76 1.73
CA THR A 169 -19.09 -9.70 1.69
C THR A 169 -18.51 -8.96 2.89
N PHE A 170 -17.36 -9.41 3.35
CA PHE A 170 -16.56 -8.79 4.40
C PHE A 170 -15.18 -8.46 3.84
N LEU A 171 -14.95 -7.20 3.56
CA LEU A 171 -13.69 -6.68 3.01
C LEU A 171 -12.77 -6.26 4.16
N VAL A 172 -11.55 -6.74 4.11
CA VAL A 172 -10.48 -6.39 5.05
C VAL A 172 -9.26 -5.95 4.27
N ASP A 173 -8.94 -4.67 4.36
CA ASP A 173 -7.72 -4.07 3.83
C ASP A 173 -6.84 -3.65 5.00
N THR A 174 -5.65 -4.21 5.06
CA THR A 174 -4.82 -4.16 6.26
C THR A 174 -3.36 -4.41 5.96
N GLY A 175 -2.49 -3.80 6.74
CA GLY A 175 -1.07 -4.05 6.68
C GLY A 175 -0.39 -3.83 8.02
N SER A 176 0.71 -4.53 8.26
CA SER A 176 1.57 -4.32 9.42
C SER A 176 2.89 -3.69 9.01
N GLN A 177 3.44 -2.90 9.90
CA GLN A 177 4.83 -2.49 9.88
C GLN A 177 5.64 -3.46 10.73
N TYR A 178 6.57 -4.15 10.11
CA TYR A 178 7.61 -4.92 10.78
C TYR A 178 8.94 -4.18 10.72
N LYS A 179 9.91 -4.57 11.52
CA LYS A 179 11.27 -3.98 11.49
C LYS A 179 11.96 -4.12 10.13
N ASP A 180 11.62 -5.18 9.41
CA ASP A 180 12.23 -5.58 8.15
C ASP A 180 11.31 -5.46 6.92
N GLY A 181 10.10 -4.89 7.08
CA GLY A 181 9.21 -4.67 5.93
C GLY A 181 7.87 -4.06 6.27
N THR A 182 7.25 -3.46 5.25
CA THR A 182 5.90 -2.88 5.28
C THR A 182 4.96 -3.76 4.49
N CYS A 183 3.79 -4.06 5.05
CA CYS A 183 2.76 -4.91 4.45
C CYS A 183 1.54 -4.10 4.05
N ASP A 184 0.87 -4.60 3.00
CA ASP A 184 -0.38 -4.09 2.47
C ASP A 184 -1.13 -5.23 1.80
N THR A 185 -2.37 -5.50 2.24
CA THR A 185 -3.11 -6.66 1.75
C THR A 185 -4.59 -6.47 1.93
N THR A 186 -5.34 -6.60 0.86
CA THR A 186 -6.80 -6.70 0.94
C THR A 186 -7.25 -8.12 0.63
N ARG A 187 -8.17 -8.63 1.43
CA ARG A 187 -8.95 -9.83 1.15
C ARG A 187 -10.41 -9.58 1.41
N THR A 188 -11.25 -10.15 0.55
CA THR A 188 -12.70 -10.15 0.73
C THR A 188 -13.14 -11.56 1.07
N PHE A 189 -13.90 -11.70 2.15
CA PHE A 189 -14.41 -12.97 2.68
C PHE A 189 -15.93 -13.03 2.53
N HIS A 190 -16.48 -14.26 2.55
CA HIS A 190 -17.91 -14.50 2.65
C HIS A 190 -18.19 -15.72 3.53
N PHE A 191 -18.87 -15.52 4.65
CA PHE A 191 -19.08 -16.59 5.64
C PHE A 191 -20.32 -17.46 5.39
N GLY A 192 -21.11 -17.13 4.37
CA GLY A 192 -22.26 -17.92 3.93
C GLY A 192 -22.15 -18.32 2.46
N THR A 193 -23.25 -18.21 1.72
CA THR A 193 -23.32 -18.50 0.28
C THR A 193 -23.37 -17.19 -0.52
N PRO A 194 -22.29 -16.82 -1.21
CA PRO A 194 -22.27 -15.59 -2.01
C PRO A 194 -23.20 -15.70 -3.24
N THR A 195 -23.76 -14.55 -3.63
CA THR A 195 -24.56 -14.44 -4.87
C THR A 195 -23.67 -14.62 -6.10
N TYR A 196 -24.29 -14.90 -7.25
CA TYR A 196 -23.58 -14.97 -8.52
C TYR A 196 -22.85 -13.65 -8.83
N GLU A 197 -23.48 -12.50 -8.57
CA GLU A 197 -22.86 -11.19 -8.79
C GLU A 197 -21.60 -11.00 -7.94
N GLN A 198 -21.64 -11.39 -6.66
CA GLN A 198 -20.47 -11.31 -5.77
C GLN A 198 -19.32 -12.19 -6.28
N LYS A 199 -19.60 -13.42 -6.72
CA LYS A 199 -18.59 -14.32 -7.27
C LYS A 199 -17.99 -13.79 -8.58
N ARG A 200 -18.83 -13.29 -9.49
CA ARG A 200 -18.39 -12.80 -10.82
C ARG A 200 -17.41 -11.63 -10.70
N LEU A 201 -17.51 -10.84 -9.65
CA LEU A 201 -16.76 -9.60 -9.50
C LEU A 201 -15.47 -9.74 -8.67
N ASP A 202 -15.24 -10.91 -8.07
CA ASP A 202 -14.04 -11.19 -7.28
C ASP A 202 -12.77 -11.45 -8.15
N ILE A 203 -12.95 -11.89 -9.40
CA ILE A 203 -11.83 -12.33 -10.27
C ILE A 203 -11.46 -11.28 -11.32
N ILE A 204 -12.12 -10.12 -11.34
CA ILE A 204 -12.10 -9.29 -12.53
C ILE A 204 -10.99 -8.22 -12.45
N ALA A 205 -9.97 -8.39 -13.27
CA ALA A 205 -9.03 -7.31 -13.58
C ALA A 205 -9.76 -6.11 -14.22
N ARG A 206 -9.17 -4.92 -14.14
CA ARG A 206 -9.80 -3.67 -14.62
C ARG A 206 -10.24 -3.75 -16.09
N LYS A 207 -9.51 -4.47 -16.91
CA LYS A 207 -9.85 -4.69 -18.33
C LYS A 207 -11.19 -5.39 -18.50
N GLU A 208 -11.46 -6.41 -17.72
CA GLU A 208 -12.70 -7.18 -17.75
C GLU A 208 -13.86 -6.35 -17.18
N LEU A 209 -13.62 -5.53 -16.17
CA LEU A 209 -14.58 -4.55 -15.68
C LEU A 209 -14.99 -3.59 -16.81
N TRP A 210 -14.02 -3.03 -17.52
CA TRP A 210 -14.30 -2.13 -18.66
C TRP A 210 -15.08 -2.80 -19.78
N ALA A 211 -14.79 -4.06 -20.09
CA ALA A 211 -15.56 -4.83 -21.06
C ALA A 211 -17.04 -5.00 -20.62
N GLY A 212 -17.30 -5.01 -19.31
CA GLY A 212 -18.65 -5.02 -18.73
C GLY A 212 -19.25 -3.64 -18.47
N GLY A 213 -18.59 -2.55 -18.87
CA GLY A 213 -19.03 -1.17 -18.58
C GLY A 213 -18.89 -0.77 -17.12
N LEU A 214 -18.02 -1.45 -16.37
CA LEU A 214 -17.76 -1.22 -14.94
C LEU A 214 -16.35 -0.67 -14.74
N ASP A 215 -16.11 -0.02 -13.61
CA ASP A 215 -14.79 0.48 -13.20
C ASP A 215 -14.74 0.73 -11.69
N TYR A 216 -13.53 1.02 -11.18
CA TYR A 216 -13.30 1.52 -9.82
C TYR A 216 -12.50 2.83 -9.85
N ARG A 217 -12.70 3.67 -8.84
CA ARG A 217 -12.22 5.07 -8.83
C ARG A 217 -10.94 5.27 -8.00
N HIS A 218 -10.05 4.28 -7.98
CA HIS A 218 -8.75 4.40 -7.34
C HIS A 218 -7.62 3.85 -8.22
N GLY A 219 -6.37 4.02 -7.82
CA GLY A 219 -5.23 3.41 -8.49
C GLY A 219 -5.32 1.89 -8.46
N THR A 220 -4.74 1.23 -9.43
CA THR A 220 -4.61 -0.24 -9.44
C THR A 220 -3.43 -0.69 -8.58
N GLY A 221 -2.46 0.20 -8.33
CA GLY A 221 -1.33 -0.08 -7.47
C GLY A 221 -0.45 1.13 -7.23
N HIS A 222 0.36 1.04 -6.19
CA HIS A 222 1.32 2.04 -5.77
C HIS A 222 2.61 1.40 -5.30
N GLY A 223 3.70 2.17 -5.27
CA GLY A 223 4.95 1.73 -4.67
C GLY A 223 4.82 1.61 -3.14
N ILE A 224 5.62 0.72 -2.55
CA ILE A 224 5.61 0.42 -1.12
C ILE A 224 7.02 0.63 -0.55
N GLY A 225 7.11 1.35 0.57
CA GLY A 225 8.34 1.55 1.32
C GLY A 225 8.79 0.29 2.05
N MET A 226 10.09 0.15 2.28
CA MET A 226 10.62 -0.95 3.10
C MET A 226 10.31 -0.74 4.59
N PHE A 227 10.42 0.49 5.06
CA PHE A 227 10.08 0.86 6.44
C PHE A 227 9.29 2.15 6.46
N LEU A 228 8.02 2.09 6.92
CA LEU A 228 7.00 3.14 6.79
C LEU A 228 6.67 3.46 5.32
N ASN A 229 5.79 4.43 5.11
CA ASN A 229 5.34 4.84 3.78
C ASN A 229 4.76 3.66 2.97
N VAL A 230 3.64 3.12 3.44
CA VAL A 230 2.89 2.11 2.67
C VAL A 230 2.61 2.61 1.24
N HIS A 231 2.35 3.90 1.06
CA HIS A 231 2.35 4.58 -0.23
C HIS A 231 3.69 5.27 -0.45
N GLU A 232 4.61 4.64 -1.15
CA GLU A 232 5.93 5.20 -1.48
C GLU A 232 6.19 5.13 -2.98
N GLY A 233 6.16 6.28 -3.65
CA GLY A 233 6.53 6.40 -5.06
C GLY A 233 8.05 6.14 -5.31
N PRO A 234 8.52 6.35 -6.56
CA PRO A 234 7.87 7.13 -7.62
C PRO A 234 6.89 6.38 -8.54
N GLN A 235 6.85 5.04 -8.50
CA GLN A 235 6.01 4.23 -9.37
C GLN A 235 4.56 4.16 -8.85
N ALA A 236 3.62 4.10 -9.80
CA ALA A 236 2.20 3.81 -9.56
C ALA A 236 1.58 3.11 -10.77
N ILE A 237 0.47 2.41 -10.55
CA ILE A 237 -0.34 1.78 -11.60
C ILE A 237 -1.73 2.39 -11.52
N GLY A 238 -2.19 3.02 -12.60
CA GLY A 238 -3.50 3.67 -12.59
C GLY A 238 -3.96 4.15 -13.96
N PRO A 239 -5.23 4.58 -14.08
CA PRO A 239 -5.82 5.03 -15.34
C PRO A 239 -5.41 6.46 -15.71
N SER A 240 -4.98 7.26 -14.75
CA SER A 240 -4.46 8.60 -15.01
C SER A 240 -3.09 8.48 -15.68
N CYS A 241 -2.92 9.17 -16.80
CA CYS A 241 -1.63 9.27 -17.50
C CYS A 241 -0.49 9.59 -16.52
N PRO A 242 0.70 9.07 -16.82
CA PRO A 242 1.86 9.23 -15.95
C PRO A 242 2.03 10.70 -15.57
N ARG A 243 2.13 10.98 -14.30
CA ARG A 243 2.60 12.27 -13.81
C ARG A 243 4.03 12.44 -14.32
N LYS A 244 4.45 13.65 -14.65
CA LYS A 244 5.81 13.93 -15.15
C LYS A 244 6.95 13.33 -14.30
N SER A 245 6.63 12.87 -13.11
CA SER A 245 7.54 12.34 -12.11
C SER A 245 7.50 10.81 -11.96
N GLU A 246 6.67 10.10 -12.72
CA GLU A 246 6.56 8.65 -12.62
C GLU A 246 7.71 7.98 -13.38
N HIS A 247 8.33 7.03 -12.72
CA HIS A 247 9.38 6.19 -13.31
C HIS A 247 8.81 4.82 -13.70
N PRO A 248 9.33 4.20 -14.78
CA PRO A 248 8.94 2.84 -15.11
C PRO A 248 9.29 1.89 -13.95
N ILE A 249 8.49 0.85 -13.78
CA ILE A 249 8.77 -0.19 -12.81
C ILE A 249 10.02 -0.97 -13.26
N VAL A 250 10.96 -1.15 -12.34
CA VAL A 250 12.20 -1.89 -12.57
C VAL A 250 12.39 -2.98 -11.50
N PRO A 251 13.23 -4.00 -11.75
CA PRO A 251 13.51 -5.03 -10.75
C PRO A 251 13.94 -4.47 -9.40
N GLY A 252 13.43 -5.06 -8.32
CA GLY A 252 13.64 -4.61 -6.94
C GLY A 252 12.61 -3.63 -6.42
N MET A 253 11.71 -3.11 -7.27
CA MET A 253 10.58 -2.29 -6.80
C MET A 253 9.44 -3.17 -6.28
N PHE A 254 8.85 -2.74 -5.16
CA PHE A 254 7.62 -3.31 -4.63
C PHE A 254 6.43 -2.45 -5.03
N THR A 255 5.33 -3.10 -5.41
CA THR A 255 4.09 -2.43 -5.77
C THR A 255 2.89 -3.21 -5.24
N SER A 256 1.79 -2.52 -4.90
CA SER A 256 0.50 -3.17 -4.73
C SER A 256 -0.12 -3.50 -6.10
N ASP A 257 -1.01 -4.49 -6.12
CA ASP A 257 -1.96 -4.75 -7.21
C ASP A 257 -3.32 -5.00 -6.55
N GLU A 258 -4.19 -4.00 -6.64
CA GLU A 258 -5.38 -3.85 -5.79
C GLU A 258 -6.67 -3.55 -6.58
N PRO A 259 -7.02 -4.32 -7.60
CA PRO A 259 -8.30 -4.14 -8.30
C PRO A 259 -9.48 -4.32 -7.34
N GLY A 260 -10.58 -3.60 -7.60
CA GLY A 260 -11.77 -3.67 -6.78
C GLY A 260 -13.06 -3.37 -7.52
N TYR A 261 -14.19 -3.71 -6.90
CA TYR A 261 -15.52 -3.35 -7.35
C TYR A 261 -16.39 -2.95 -6.16
N TYR A 262 -17.13 -1.85 -6.30
CA TYR A 262 -17.88 -1.25 -5.20
C TYR A 262 -19.30 -0.90 -5.66
N LYS A 263 -20.27 -1.70 -5.18
CA LYS A 263 -21.70 -1.46 -5.41
C LYS A 263 -22.27 -0.66 -4.24
N THR A 264 -22.36 0.64 -4.43
CA THR A 264 -22.81 1.58 -3.40
C THR A 264 -24.11 1.11 -2.73
N GLY A 265 -24.11 1.10 -1.41
CA GLY A 265 -25.25 0.68 -0.59
C GLY A 265 -25.50 -0.83 -0.55
N SER A 266 -24.63 -1.66 -1.15
CA SER A 266 -24.80 -3.11 -1.24
C SER A 266 -23.57 -3.87 -0.72
N PHE A 267 -22.48 -3.92 -1.49
CA PHE A 267 -21.26 -4.64 -1.12
C PHE A 267 -20.04 -4.08 -1.86
N GLY A 268 -18.86 -4.40 -1.35
CA GLY A 268 -17.58 -4.13 -2.00
C GLY A 268 -16.69 -5.37 -2.02
N ILE A 269 -15.82 -5.41 -3.02
CA ILE A 269 -14.80 -6.45 -3.20
C ILE A 269 -13.50 -5.75 -3.59
N ARG A 270 -12.40 -6.09 -2.94
CA ARG A 270 -11.03 -5.75 -3.34
C ARG A 270 -10.14 -6.93 -3.05
N ILE A 271 -9.24 -7.19 -3.97
CA ILE A 271 -8.15 -8.15 -3.81
C ILE A 271 -6.87 -7.39 -4.01
N GLU A 272 -6.01 -7.43 -3.02
CA GLU A 272 -4.73 -6.74 -3.07
C GLU A 272 -3.60 -7.64 -2.66
N THR A 273 -2.53 -7.57 -3.40
CA THR A 273 -1.31 -8.32 -3.12
C THR A 273 -0.09 -7.43 -3.37
N VAL A 274 0.84 -7.44 -2.42
CA VAL A 274 2.16 -6.85 -2.61
C VAL A 274 2.97 -7.72 -3.54
N LEU A 275 3.48 -7.13 -4.60
CA LEU A 275 4.30 -7.75 -5.63
C LEU A 275 5.71 -7.16 -5.63
N VAL A 276 6.70 -7.95 -5.95
CA VAL A 276 8.06 -7.46 -6.27
C VAL A 276 8.37 -7.68 -7.74
N ALA A 277 8.85 -6.64 -8.41
CA ALA A 277 9.31 -6.75 -9.78
C ALA A 277 10.65 -7.50 -9.83
N VAL A 278 10.74 -8.48 -10.70
CA VAL A 278 11.95 -9.31 -10.89
C VAL A 278 12.26 -9.46 -12.38
N PRO A 279 13.51 -9.76 -12.78
CA PRO A 279 13.84 -10.07 -14.16
C PRO A 279 13.07 -11.29 -14.64
N ALA A 280 12.44 -11.20 -15.81
CA ALA A 280 11.71 -12.32 -16.42
C ALA A 280 12.65 -13.15 -17.30
N LYS A 281 12.55 -14.49 -17.18
CA LYS A 281 13.17 -15.43 -18.14
C LYS A 281 12.25 -15.58 -19.36
N VAL A 282 12.72 -15.13 -20.50
CA VAL A 282 11.96 -15.23 -21.76
C VAL A 282 12.61 -16.25 -22.70
N LYS A 283 11.82 -16.87 -23.58
CA LYS A 283 12.31 -17.88 -24.53
C LYS A 283 13.10 -17.27 -25.70
N SER A 284 12.77 -16.03 -26.03
CA SER A 284 13.42 -15.29 -27.12
C SER A 284 13.58 -13.84 -26.70
N ASP A 285 14.75 -13.27 -26.96
CA ASP A 285 15.06 -11.88 -26.70
C ASP A 285 14.86 -11.07 -27.99
N PHE A 286 13.86 -10.20 -27.99
CA PHE A 286 13.64 -9.28 -29.10
C PHE A 286 14.31 -7.94 -28.77
N SER A 287 15.40 -7.65 -29.47
CA SER A 287 16.16 -6.39 -29.42
C SER A 287 16.91 -6.08 -28.11
N ALA A 288 17.49 -7.09 -27.44
CA ALA A 288 18.31 -6.91 -26.23
C ALA A 288 17.63 -6.09 -25.12
N ARG A 289 16.31 -6.15 -25.00
CA ARG A 289 15.54 -5.53 -23.91
C ARG A 289 15.44 -6.51 -22.76
N TYR A 290 15.63 -6.04 -21.53
CA TYR A 290 15.26 -6.86 -20.38
C TYR A 290 13.77 -6.84 -20.14
N TYR A 291 13.25 -7.99 -19.78
CA TYR A 291 11.83 -8.17 -19.44
C TYR A 291 11.69 -8.32 -17.94
N ILE A 292 10.60 -7.82 -17.41
CA ILE A 292 10.25 -7.97 -16.00
C ILE A 292 8.98 -8.80 -15.84
N THR A 293 8.89 -9.46 -14.69
CA THR A 293 7.66 -10.09 -14.20
C THR A 293 7.50 -9.74 -12.72
N PHE A 294 6.42 -10.23 -12.12
CA PHE A 294 6.11 -9.95 -10.72
C PHE A 294 6.06 -11.26 -9.93
N GLU A 295 6.60 -11.23 -8.72
CA GLU A 295 6.47 -12.29 -7.73
C GLU A 295 5.63 -11.78 -6.55
N PRO A 296 4.64 -12.54 -6.07
CA PRO A 296 3.89 -12.16 -4.88
C PRO A 296 4.79 -12.23 -3.64
N ALA A 297 4.79 -11.17 -2.85
CA ALA A 297 5.43 -11.16 -1.54
C ALA A 297 4.45 -11.64 -0.44
N ASN A 298 3.16 -11.36 -0.61
CA ASN A 298 2.10 -11.81 0.28
C ASN A 298 1.46 -13.11 -0.23
N LEU A 299 1.30 -14.09 0.67
CA LEU A 299 0.74 -15.42 0.37
C LEU A 299 -0.60 -15.66 1.06
N THR A 300 -1.32 -14.62 1.47
CA THR A 300 -2.68 -14.74 2.04
C THR A 300 -3.62 -15.38 1.01
N PRO A 301 -4.30 -16.49 1.33
CA PRO A 301 -5.21 -17.15 0.40
C PRO A 301 -6.40 -16.26 0.01
N TYR A 302 -6.96 -16.54 -1.16
CA TYR A 302 -8.22 -15.96 -1.62
C TYR A 302 -9.42 -16.73 -1.06
N GLU A 303 -10.58 -16.08 -0.92
CA GLU A 303 -11.84 -16.73 -0.50
C GLU A 303 -12.38 -17.61 -1.63
N ARG A 304 -12.28 -18.91 -1.47
CA ARG A 304 -12.65 -19.89 -2.51
C ARG A 304 -14.14 -19.81 -2.92
N LYS A 305 -15.03 -19.42 -2.00
CA LYS A 305 -16.47 -19.29 -2.28
C LYS A 305 -16.78 -18.16 -3.26
N LEU A 306 -15.90 -17.16 -3.36
CA LEU A 306 -16.06 -16.03 -4.28
C LEU A 306 -15.50 -16.33 -5.68
N ILE A 307 -14.72 -17.38 -5.84
CA ILE A 307 -14.10 -17.74 -7.14
C ILE A 307 -15.11 -18.42 -8.05
N LEU A 308 -15.31 -17.88 -9.26
CA LEU A 308 -16.02 -18.54 -10.37
C LEU A 308 -15.02 -19.34 -11.20
N VAL A 309 -14.92 -20.63 -10.90
CA VAL A 309 -13.95 -21.54 -11.55
C VAL A 309 -14.12 -21.58 -13.08
N ASP A 310 -15.33 -21.42 -13.58
CA ASP A 310 -15.65 -21.43 -15.02
C ASP A 310 -15.06 -20.23 -15.78
N LEU A 311 -14.67 -19.17 -15.09
CA LEU A 311 -14.01 -18.00 -15.67
C LEU A 311 -12.47 -18.09 -15.65
N LEU A 312 -11.93 -19.06 -14.95
CA LEU A 312 -10.47 -19.26 -14.88
C LEU A 312 -9.93 -19.86 -16.17
N THR A 313 -8.74 -19.44 -16.56
CA THR A 313 -8.00 -20.09 -17.64
C THR A 313 -7.42 -21.44 -17.17
N LYS A 314 -6.99 -22.30 -18.11
CA LYS A 314 -6.35 -23.60 -17.77
C LYS A 314 -5.05 -23.44 -16.93
N ARG A 315 -4.51 -22.24 -16.81
CA ARG A 315 -3.30 -21.96 -16.02
C ARG A 315 -3.61 -21.45 -14.61
N GLU A 316 -4.79 -20.91 -14.41
CA GLU A 316 -5.33 -20.42 -13.13
C GLU A 316 -6.14 -21.51 -12.43
#